data_990363873f460e193e874a1014c28f7c
#
_entry.id   990363873f460e193e874a1014c28f7c
#
_cell.length_a   1.000
_cell.length_b   1.000
_cell.length_c   1.000
_cell.angle_alpha   90.00
_cell.angle_beta   90.00
_cell.angle_gamma   90.00
#
_symmetry.space_group_name_H-M   'P 1'
#
loop_
_entity.id
_entity.type
_entity.pdbx_description
1 polymer ?
#
loop_
_entity_poly.entity_id
_entity_poly.type
_entity_poly.pdbx_seq_one_letter_code
_entity_poly.pdbx_strand_id
1 'polypeptide(L)'
;SNLSTTKIRCLADIDTAMGGHVAEKLFIGDRKVTTGCSNDLKHATDVAYGAVMRYGMFGEDVGYISSSKKELSDEMLSKIDETVRKILKESEERVEKLLLDKGDKVRELSKNLYWYDYLDAKEMDQIFKGEKIDKEKVRDWKSEEEGGSQHGLVKF
;
A
#
# COMPACT_ATOMS: atom_id res chain seq x y z
N SER A 1 -20.06 10.69 14.01
CA SER A 1 -19.18 11.79 14.43
C SER A 1 -18.27 12.18 13.29
N ASN A 2 -18.39 13.41 12.83
CA ASN A 2 -17.54 13.98 11.79
C ASN A 2 -16.15 14.26 12.35
N LEU A 3 -15.30 13.24 12.35
CA LEU A 3 -13.88 13.44 12.63
C LEU A 3 -13.25 14.12 11.42
N SER A 4 -12.74 15.34 11.61
CA SER A 4 -11.99 16.03 10.57
C SER A 4 -10.74 15.24 10.20
N THR A 5 -10.50 15.10 8.90
CA THR A 5 -9.32 14.41 8.38
C THR A 5 -8.23 15.44 8.11
N THR A 6 -7.00 15.12 8.47
CA THR A 6 -5.82 15.95 8.20
C THR A 6 -5.06 15.45 6.96
N LYS A 7 -4.24 16.33 6.36
CA LYS A 7 -3.33 15.96 5.26
C LYS A 7 -2.40 14.80 5.66
N ILE A 8 -1.86 14.85 6.89
CA ILE A 8 -0.99 13.79 7.44
C ILE A 8 -1.74 12.45 7.48
N ARG A 9 -3.00 12.45 7.90
CA ARG A 9 -3.81 11.23 7.97
C ARG A 9 -4.14 10.68 6.58
N CYS A 10 -4.44 11.53 5.62
CA CYS A 10 -4.62 11.11 4.22
C CYS A 10 -3.35 10.47 3.66
N LEU A 11 -2.20 11.08 3.89
CA LEU A 11 -0.91 10.52 3.45
C LEU A 11 -0.60 9.20 4.14
N ALA A 12 -0.88 9.08 5.43
CA ALA A 12 -0.72 7.83 6.18
C ALA A 12 -1.63 6.71 5.65
N ASP A 13 -2.88 7.03 5.31
CA ASP A 13 -3.83 6.10 4.69
C ASP A 13 -3.33 5.63 3.32
N ILE A 14 -2.84 6.55 2.51
CA ILE A 14 -2.26 6.25 1.19
C ILE A 14 -1.03 5.34 1.36
N ASP A 15 -0.13 5.69 2.26
CA ASP A 15 1.10 4.90 2.50
C ASP A 15 0.77 3.50 3.03
N THR A 16 -0.25 3.35 3.86
CA THR A 16 -0.70 2.04 4.35
C THR A 16 -1.24 1.16 3.21
N ALA A 17 -2.09 1.71 2.36
CA ALA A 17 -2.64 1.02 1.21
C ALA A 17 -1.54 0.69 0.17
N MET A 18 -0.65 1.64 -0.11
CA MET A 18 0.51 1.41 -0.99
C MET A 18 1.46 0.38 -0.41
N GLY A 19 1.57 0.31 0.93
CA GLY A 19 2.34 -0.71 1.63
C GLY A 19 1.87 -2.12 1.30
N GLY A 20 0.59 -2.38 1.34
CA GLY A 20 -0.01 -3.66 0.93
C GLY A 20 0.28 -3.97 -0.53
N HIS A 21 0.07 -3.02 -1.41
CA HIS A 21 0.31 -3.15 -2.85
C HIS A 21 1.79 -3.45 -3.16
N VAL A 22 2.71 -2.69 -2.62
CA VAL A 22 4.15 -2.83 -2.86
C VAL A 22 4.70 -4.12 -2.22
N ALA A 23 4.27 -4.45 -0.99
CA ALA A 23 4.69 -5.66 -0.31
C ALA A 23 4.29 -6.92 -1.09
N GLU A 24 3.08 -6.95 -1.63
CA GLU A 24 2.62 -8.07 -2.45
C GLU A 24 3.46 -8.23 -3.71
N LYS A 25 3.80 -7.12 -4.39
CA LYS A 25 4.69 -7.14 -5.55
C LYS A 25 6.10 -7.61 -5.23
N LEU A 26 6.69 -7.12 -4.13
CA LEU A 26 8.07 -7.44 -3.75
C LEU A 26 8.21 -8.88 -3.24
N PHE A 27 7.24 -9.38 -2.48
CA PHE A 27 7.39 -10.66 -1.77
C PHE A 27 6.66 -11.83 -2.44
N ILE A 28 5.64 -11.56 -3.21
CA ILE A 28 4.84 -12.60 -3.91
C ILE A 28 5.17 -12.62 -5.40
N GLY A 29 5.59 -11.49 -5.96
CA GLY A 29 5.93 -11.32 -7.37
C GLY A 29 4.76 -10.86 -8.23
N ASP A 30 5.07 -10.15 -9.31
CA ASP A 30 4.08 -9.50 -10.19
C ASP A 30 3.04 -10.46 -10.80
N ARG A 31 3.43 -11.70 -11.04
CA ARG A 31 2.54 -12.68 -11.68
C ARG A 31 1.48 -13.25 -10.75
N LYS A 32 1.64 -13.07 -9.44
CA LYS A 32 0.76 -13.60 -8.41
C LYS A 32 0.01 -12.50 -7.66
N VAL A 33 0.02 -11.28 -8.20
CA VAL A 33 -0.71 -10.14 -7.64
C VAL A 33 -2.19 -10.47 -7.57
N THR A 34 -2.76 -10.34 -6.39
CA THR A 34 -4.15 -10.68 -6.12
C THR A 34 -5.09 -9.50 -6.34
N THR A 35 -6.39 -9.77 -6.34
CA THR A 35 -7.42 -8.73 -6.33
C THR A 35 -7.34 -7.83 -5.09
N GLY A 36 -6.79 -8.31 -3.98
CA GLY A 36 -6.51 -7.52 -2.79
C GLY A 36 -5.53 -6.39 -3.08
N CYS A 37 -4.44 -6.68 -3.78
CA CYS A 37 -3.46 -5.69 -4.23
C CYS A 37 -4.08 -4.60 -5.12
N SER A 38 -4.99 -4.97 -6.01
CA SER A 38 -5.74 -4.02 -6.85
C SER A 38 -6.68 -3.15 -6.02
N ASN A 39 -7.30 -3.71 -5.00
CA ASN A 39 -8.15 -2.96 -4.08
C ASN A 39 -7.36 -1.96 -3.24
N ASP A 40 -6.16 -2.32 -2.80
CA ASP A 40 -5.25 -1.41 -2.09
C ASP A 40 -4.87 -0.22 -2.96
N LEU A 41 -4.50 -0.45 -4.22
CA LEU A 41 -4.17 0.63 -5.15
C LEU A 41 -5.38 1.53 -5.43
N LYS A 42 -6.55 0.93 -5.60
CA LYS A 42 -7.80 1.69 -5.78
C LYS A 42 -8.11 2.55 -4.56
N HIS A 43 -7.99 2.00 -3.37
CA HIS A 43 -8.20 2.76 -2.12
C HIS A 43 -7.24 3.94 -2.01
N ALA A 44 -5.95 3.72 -2.23
CA ALA A 44 -4.95 4.79 -2.24
C ALA A 44 -5.30 5.90 -3.25
N THR A 45 -5.72 5.52 -4.45
CA THR A 45 -6.13 6.44 -5.51
C THR A 45 -7.36 7.27 -5.09
N ASP A 46 -8.38 6.62 -4.55
CA ASP A 46 -9.60 7.29 -4.09
C ASP A 46 -9.32 8.30 -2.95
N VAL A 47 -8.46 7.94 -2.01
CA VAL A 47 -8.04 8.84 -0.92
C VAL A 47 -7.25 10.03 -1.48
N ALA A 48 -6.36 9.82 -2.43
CA ALA A 48 -5.57 10.88 -3.06
C ALA A 48 -6.47 11.87 -3.83
N TYR A 49 -7.41 11.38 -4.63
CA TYR A 49 -8.38 12.25 -5.32
C TYR A 49 -9.24 13.02 -4.32
N GLY A 50 -9.73 12.40 -3.26
CA GLY A 50 -10.48 13.06 -2.22
C GLY A 50 -9.70 14.19 -1.54
N ALA A 51 -8.44 13.94 -1.21
CA ALA A 51 -7.56 14.92 -0.61
C ALA A 51 -7.35 16.14 -1.52
N VAL A 52 -7.10 15.92 -2.80
CA VAL A 52 -6.88 17.00 -3.78
C VAL A 52 -8.15 17.74 -4.10
N MET A 53 -9.23 17.03 -4.43
CA MET A 53 -10.46 17.64 -4.97
C MET A 53 -11.42 18.15 -3.91
N ARG A 54 -11.69 17.33 -2.87
CA ARG A 54 -12.69 17.69 -1.85
C ARG A 54 -12.14 18.56 -0.74
N TYR A 55 -10.91 18.32 -0.35
CA TYR A 55 -10.33 18.95 0.82
C TYR A 55 -9.31 20.04 0.48
N GLY A 56 -8.94 20.19 -0.79
CA GLY A 56 -7.98 21.22 -1.24
C GLY A 56 -6.62 21.11 -0.56
N MET A 57 -6.20 19.91 -0.15
CA MET A 57 -5.00 19.69 0.66
C MET A 57 -3.69 19.90 -0.09
N PHE A 58 -3.72 19.91 -1.41
CA PHE A 58 -2.54 20.10 -2.28
C PHE A 58 -2.72 21.38 -3.13
N GLY A 59 -3.14 22.47 -2.48
CA GLY A 59 -3.41 23.74 -3.12
C GLY A 59 -2.20 24.39 -3.79
N GLU A 60 -0.99 24.11 -3.31
CA GLU A 60 0.27 24.57 -3.92
C GLU A 60 0.50 23.97 -5.31
N ASP A 61 -0.04 22.82 -5.60
CA ASP A 61 0.11 22.13 -6.90
C ASP A 61 -1.06 22.46 -7.88
N VAL A 62 -2.29 22.50 -7.39
CA VAL A 62 -3.50 22.61 -8.22
C VAL A 62 -4.33 23.86 -7.94
N GLY A 63 -3.97 24.66 -6.95
CA GLY A 63 -4.80 25.75 -6.44
C GLY A 63 -5.76 25.29 -5.35
N TYR A 64 -6.28 26.24 -4.59
CA TYR A 64 -7.21 25.98 -3.50
C TYR A 64 -8.63 25.86 -4.05
N ILE A 65 -8.99 24.62 -4.43
CA ILE A 65 -10.32 24.28 -4.93
C ILE A 65 -10.97 23.21 -4.05
N SER A 66 -12.27 23.28 -3.96
CA SER A 66 -13.10 22.21 -3.41
C SER A 66 -14.29 22.04 -4.34
N SER A 67 -14.31 20.95 -5.09
CA SER A 67 -15.31 20.78 -6.14
C SER A 67 -15.54 19.31 -6.47
N SER A 68 -16.58 19.05 -7.24
CA SER A 68 -16.79 17.74 -7.84
C SER A 68 -16.18 17.68 -9.25
N LYS A 69 -15.87 16.48 -9.70
CA LYS A 69 -15.27 16.23 -11.02
C LYS A 69 -16.09 16.85 -12.17
N LYS A 70 -17.40 16.92 -12.03
CA LYS A 70 -18.31 17.43 -13.07
C LYS A 70 -18.25 18.97 -13.27
N GLU A 71 -17.71 19.68 -12.29
CA GLU A 71 -17.67 21.14 -12.28
C GLU A 71 -16.32 21.70 -12.72
N LEU A 72 -15.37 20.85 -13.04
CA LEU A 72 -14.00 21.23 -13.35
C LEU A 72 -13.74 21.22 -14.86
N SER A 73 -12.90 22.15 -15.32
CA SER A 73 -12.38 22.15 -16.70
C SER A 73 -11.47 20.95 -16.96
N ASP A 74 -11.30 20.58 -18.22
CA ASP A 74 -10.38 19.51 -18.62
C ASP A 74 -8.93 19.82 -18.22
N GLU A 75 -8.52 21.09 -18.32
CA GLU A 75 -7.20 21.52 -17.85
C GLU A 75 -7.00 21.29 -16.35
N MET A 76 -8.01 21.64 -15.54
CA MET A 76 -7.95 21.41 -14.10
C MET A 76 -7.97 19.93 -13.75
N LEU A 77 -8.78 19.13 -14.43
CA LEU A 77 -8.79 17.67 -14.27
C LEU A 77 -7.43 17.05 -14.58
N SER A 78 -6.75 17.54 -15.63
CA SER A 78 -5.42 17.11 -15.99
C SER A 78 -4.39 17.42 -14.88
N LYS A 79 -4.42 18.60 -14.30
CA LYS A 79 -3.57 18.99 -13.17
C LYS A 79 -3.83 18.13 -11.93
N ILE A 80 -5.09 17.82 -11.65
CA ILE A 80 -5.48 16.94 -10.56
C ILE A 80 -4.93 15.53 -10.78
N ASP A 81 -5.09 14.98 -11.98
CA ASP A 81 -4.57 13.66 -12.34
C ASP A 81 -3.04 13.59 -12.18
N GLU A 82 -2.33 14.60 -12.63
CA GLU A 82 -0.87 14.69 -12.44
C GLU A 82 -0.46 14.73 -10.97
N THR A 83 -1.18 15.52 -10.18
CA THR A 83 -0.92 15.64 -8.73
C THR A 83 -1.19 14.31 -8.03
N VAL A 84 -2.29 13.63 -8.35
CA VAL A 84 -2.61 12.30 -7.80
C VAL A 84 -1.53 11.28 -8.15
N ARG A 85 -1.08 11.23 -9.40
CA ARG A 85 0.01 10.33 -9.83
C ARG A 85 1.30 10.61 -9.06
N LYS A 86 1.63 11.89 -8.86
CA LYS A 86 2.80 12.30 -8.06
C LYS A 86 2.68 11.83 -6.62
N ILE A 87 1.53 12.03 -5.98
CA ILE A 87 1.26 11.58 -4.60
C ILE A 87 1.45 10.07 -4.48
N LEU A 88 0.87 9.29 -5.40
CA LEU A 88 0.96 7.83 -5.38
C LEU A 88 2.39 7.35 -5.63
N LYS A 89 3.11 7.98 -6.56
CA LYS A 89 4.50 7.64 -6.84
C LYS A 89 5.43 7.94 -5.67
N GLU A 90 5.28 9.08 -5.05
CA GLU A 90 6.07 9.45 -3.86
C GLU A 90 5.76 8.50 -2.68
N SER A 91 4.50 8.08 -2.53
CA SER A 91 4.10 7.08 -1.55
C SER A 91 4.74 5.72 -1.84
N GLU A 92 4.69 5.26 -3.09
CA GLU A 92 5.34 4.02 -3.52
C GLU A 92 6.84 4.02 -3.18
N GLU A 93 7.53 5.09 -3.50
CA GLU A 93 8.97 5.24 -3.23
C GLU A 93 9.29 5.21 -1.72
N ARG A 94 8.50 5.93 -0.90
CA ARG A 94 8.65 5.92 0.56
C ARG A 94 8.44 4.54 1.16
N VAL A 95 7.37 3.88 0.73
CA VAL A 95 6.97 2.57 1.21
C VAL A 95 7.97 1.50 0.77
N GLU A 96 8.39 1.52 -0.49
CA GLU A 96 9.40 0.60 -1.00
C GLU A 96 10.71 0.71 -0.21
N LYS A 97 11.18 1.93 0.03
CA LYS A 97 12.37 2.17 0.84
C LYS A 97 12.22 1.63 2.26
N LEU A 98 11.07 1.86 2.89
CA LEU A 98 10.77 1.36 4.23
C LEU A 98 10.75 -0.17 4.27
N LEU A 99 10.10 -0.80 3.29
CA LEU A 99 10.02 -2.26 3.19
C LEU A 99 11.39 -2.89 2.94
N LEU A 100 12.23 -2.28 2.13
CA LEU A 100 13.59 -2.72 1.89
C LEU A 100 14.47 -2.57 3.14
N ASP A 101 14.32 -1.49 3.88
CA ASP A 101 15.05 -1.24 5.14
C ASP A 101 14.70 -2.23 6.25
N LYS A 102 13.44 -2.67 6.30
CA LYS A 102 12.90 -3.61 7.28
C LYS A 102 12.63 -5.00 6.69
N GLY A 103 13.30 -5.32 5.57
CA GLY A 103 13.00 -6.43 4.69
C GLY A 103 12.81 -7.77 5.38
N ASP A 104 13.71 -8.16 6.27
CA ASP A 104 13.64 -9.46 6.96
C ASP A 104 12.37 -9.61 7.79
N LYS A 105 12.00 -8.58 8.55
CA LYS A 105 10.80 -8.59 9.40
C LYS A 105 9.52 -8.56 8.56
N VAL A 106 9.49 -7.75 7.51
CA VAL A 106 8.33 -7.67 6.61
C VAL A 106 8.17 -8.96 5.83
N ARG A 107 9.26 -9.57 5.37
CA ARG A 107 9.23 -10.87 4.70
C ARG A 107 8.67 -11.96 5.63
N GLU A 108 9.13 -12.00 6.88
CA GLU A 108 8.65 -12.96 7.87
C GLU A 108 7.16 -12.77 8.18
N LEU A 109 6.73 -11.51 8.33
CA LEU A 109 5.33 -11.17 8.52
C LEU A 109 4.48 -11.60 7.31
N SER A 110 4.94 -11.33 6.09
CA SER A 110 4.26 -11.69 4.85
C SER A 110 4.12 -13.20 4.70
N LYS A 111 5.17 -13.97 5.01
CA LYS A 111 5.14 -15.43 5.06
C LYS A 111 4.07 -15.93 6.02
N ASN A 112 4.04 -15.43 7.22
CA ASN A 112 3.09 -15.83 8.24
C ASN A 112 1.64 -15.47 7.87
N LEU A 113 1.41 -14.30 7.26
CA LEU A 113 0.11 -13.91 6.73
C LEU A 113 -0.36 -14.87 5.62
N TYR A 114 0.56 -15.29 4.77
CA TYR A 114 0.25 -16.28 3.73
C TYR A 114 -0.08 -17.65 4.32
N TRP A 115 0.70 -18.11 5.29
CA TRP A 115 0.48 -19.41 5.94
C TRP A 115 -0.82 -19.47 6.74
N TYR A 116 -1.18 -18.39 7.41
CA TYR A 116 -2.27 -18.36 8.40
C TYR A 116 -3.49 -17.55 7.99
N ASP A 117 -3.41 -16.80 6.88
CA ASP A 117 -4.45 -15.94 6.33
C ASP A 117 -4.80 -14.72 7.22
N TYR A 118 -4.71 -14.85 8.53
CA TYR A 118 -4.98 -13.81 9.50
C TYR A 118 -4.00 -13.86 10.66
N LEU A 119 -3.56 -12.70 11.10
CA LEU A 119 -2.72 -12.53 12.28
C LEU A 119 -3.32 -11.44 13.16
N ASP A 120 -3.50 -11.72 14.44
CA ASP A 120 -3.85 -10.69 15.42
C ASP A 120 -2.64 -9.86 15.85
N ALA A 121 -2.87 -8.80 16.61
CA ALA A 121 -1.80 -7.91 17.05
C ALA A 121 -0.74 -8.61 17.92
N LYS A 122 -1.14 -9.57 18.73
CA LYS A 122 -0.24 -10.37 19.57
C LYS A 122 0.63 -11.28 18.73
N GLU A 123 0.05 -11.96 17.75
CA GLU A 123 0.76 -12.83 16.81
C GLU A 123 1.75 -12.03 15.95
N MET A 124 1.37 -10.85 15.48
CA MET A 124 2.28 -9.94 14.77
C MET A 124 3.47 -9.51 15.64
N ASP A 125 3.22 -9.15 16.90
CA ASP A 125 4.28 -8.80 17.85
C ASP A 125 5.25 -9.97 18.10
N GLN A 126 4.72 -11.19 18.23
CA GLN A 126 5.55 -12.40 18.36
C GLN A 126 6.47 -12.59 17.15
N ILE A 127 5.96 -12.40 15.93
CA ILE A 127 6.76 -12.51 14.70
C ILE A 127 7.84 -11.44 14.66
N PHE A 128 7.53 -10.20 15.03
CA PHE A 128 8.51 -9.13 15.11
C PHE A 128 9.63 -9.38 16.11
N LYS A 129 9.35 -10.14 17.17
CA LYS A 129 10.34 -10.58 18.17
C LYS A 129 11.11 -11.83 17.77
N GLY A 130 10.81 -12.40 16.60
CA GLY A 130 11.43 -13.64 16.12
C GLY A 130 10.85 -14.92 16.73
N GLU A 131 9.72 -14.85 17.38
CA GLU A 131 9.03 -16.00 17.95
C GLU A 131 8.17 -16.71 16.90
N LYS A 132 8.01 -18.03 17.06
CA LYS A 132 7.12 -18.82 16.21
C LYS A 132 5.70 -18.81 16.74
N ILE A 133 4.74 -18.84 15.80
CA ILE A 133 3.32 -18.96 16.12
C ILE A 133 2.94 -20.44 16.17
N ASP A 134 2.17 -20.83 17.19
CA ASP A 134 1.56 -22.16 17.29
C ASP A 134 0.12 -22.13 16.75
N LYS A 135 0.00 -22.40 15.47
CA LYS A 135 -1.25 -22.30 14.73
C LYS A 135 -1.18 -23.20 13.50
N GLU A 136 -2.32 -23.75 13.06
CA GLU A 136 -2.38 -24.55 11.85
C GLU A 136 -2.29 -23.70 10.59
N LYS A 137 -1.38 -24.08 9.68
CA LYS A 137 -1.21 -23.40 8.39
C LYS A 137 -2.30 -23.75 7.42
N VAL A 138 -2.87 -22.76 6.75
CA VAL A 138 -3.89 -22.95 5.70
C VAL A 138 -3.28 -23.09 4.30
N ARG A 139 -2.02 -22.66 4.12
CA ARG A 139 -1.26 -22.77 2.86
C ARG A 139 0.17 -23.18 3.12
N ASP A 140 0.85 -23.73 2.09
CA ASP A 140 2.27 -24.04 2.13
C ASP A 140 3.05 -23.04 1.27
N TRP A 141 4.04 -22.40 1.86
CA TRP A 141 4.90 -21.44 1.17
C TRP A 141 5.92 -22.11 0.23
N LYS A 142 6.31 -23.36 0.52
CA LYS A 142 7.42 -24.04 -0.16
C LYS A 142 7.23 -24.23 -1.66
N SER A 143 6.01 -24.37 -2.12
CA SER A 143 5.71 -24.56 -3.55
C SER A 143 6.04 -23.35 -4.44
N GLU A 144 6.40 -22.23 -3.85
CA GLU A 144 6.60 -20.96 -4.53
C GLU A 144 8.06 -20.54 -4.60
N GLU A 145 8.89 -20.97 -3.67
CA GLU A 145 10.35 -20.74 -3.71
C GLU A 145 11.02 -21.58 -4.80
N GLU A 146 10.49 -22.75 -5.11
CA GLU A 146 11.04 -23.67 -6.13
C GLU A 146 10.59 -23.37 -7.56
N GLY A 147 9.48 -22.64 -7.75
CA GLY A 147 8.92 -22.26 -9.06
C GLY A 147 9.27 -20.85 -9.53
N GLY A 148 9.95 -20.07 -8.72
CA GLY A 148 10.31 -18.68 -8.98
C GLY A 148 11.55 -18.55 -9.84
N SER A 149 11.38 -18.58 -11.15
CA SER A 149 12.36 -18.08 -12.11
C SER A 149 12.74 -16.64 -11.75
N GLN A 150 13.99 -16.40 -11.68
CA GLN A 150 14.88 -15.26 -11.43
C GLN A 150 14.44 -13.82 -11.78
N HIS A 151 13.17 -13.51 -12.00
CA HIS A 151 12.72 -12.19 -12.42
C HIS A 151 11.72 -11.63 -11.40
N GLY A 152 12.19 -10.78 -10.50
CA GLY A 152 11.35 -9.91 -9.66
C GLY A 152 11.34 -10.21 -8.16
N LEU A 153 12.04 -11.22 -7.67
CA LEU A 153 12.21 -11.44 -6.23
C LEU A 153 13.43 -10.66 -5.73
N VAL A 154 13.16 -9.63 -4.96
CA VAL A 154 14.22 -9.02 -4.15
C VAL A 154 14.62 -10.07 -3.12
N LYS A 155 15.82 -10.63 -3.28
CA LYS A 155 16.43 -11.50 -2.27
C LYS A 155 16.91 -10.62 -1.11
N PHE A 156 16.29 -10.79 0.02
CA PHE A 156 16.80 -10.23 1.27
C PHE A 156 17.76 -11.19 1.93
#